data_3fefeb97c494e80b1c8df57b3a763360
#
_entry.id   3fefeb97c494e80b1c8df57b3a763360
#
_cell.length_a   1.000
_cell.length_b   1.000
_cell.length_c   1.000
_cell.angle_alpha   90.00
_cell.angle_beta   90.00
_cell.angle_gamma   90.00
#
_symmetry.space_group_name_H-M   'P 1'
#
loop_
_entity.id
_entity.type
_entity.pdbx_description
1 polymer ?
#
loop_
_entity_poly.entity_id
_entity_poly.type
_entity_poly.pdbx_seq_one_letter_code
_entity_poly.pdbx_strand_id
1 'polypeptide(L)'
;MSTATEELTAEQAEAALAALIAEAEPETETKPVKKAPAKKAAAPKPALFDLSTICAITKPRKADTTFSLLLAGLPKSGKTLLAGTANEVEALGPVVLLALEDGSSVLARDYPDMDVIEPENWVQAAGVIEALAEGNTGYGTVIVDTLGELQEHMKAHITEDGAKEMRIQDWGTIKDNTVNVVKMLHRAKINVIFITHSEEIKDENTGVSRIQPYLLGKGSLGEVPKIVDIIAYLAVSQDKKTKETFRVLQTGQDGKILAGDRFGKLEYQIINPTMAELFAQLTSESADTDADE
;
A
#
# COMPACT_ATOMS: atom_id res chain seq x y z
N MET A 1 -17.53 29.56 30.86
CA MET A 1 -16.20 30.11 30.66
C MET A 1 -15.69 29.55 29.34
N SER A 2 -15.75 30.39 28.32
CA SER A 2 -15.40 30.06 26.92
C SER A 2 -13.94 30.38 26.72
N THR A 3 -13.11 29.38 26.38
CA THR A 3 -11.74 29.60 25.90
C THR A 3 -11.81 29.74 24.39
N ALA A 4 -11.75 30.98 23.91
CA ALA A 4 -11.55 31.27 22.50
C ALA A 4 -10.12 30.93 22.13
N THR A 5 -9.95 29.99 21.23
CA THR A 5 -8.68 29.77 20.50
C THR A 5 -8.66 30.81 19.37
N GLU A 6 -7.79 31.83 19.49
CA GLU A 6 -7.52 32.78 18.41
C GLU A 6 -6.82 32.04 17.26
N GLU A 7 -7.49 31.91 16.13
CA GLU A 7 -6.86 31.51 14.87
C GLU A 7 -6.01 32.67 14.35
N LEU A 8 -4.70 32.43 14.23
CA LEU A 8 -3.77 33.36 13.61
C LEU A 8 -4.17 33.56 12.13
N THR A 9 -4.32 34.81 11.73
CA THR A 9 -4.59 35.16 10.32
C THR A 9 -3.37 34.88 9.45
N ALA A 10 -3.57 34.63 8.13
CA ALA A 10 -2.50 34.37 7.19
C ALA A 10 -1.40 35.45 7.21
N GLU A 11 -1.78 36.70 7.44
CA GLU A 11 -0.89 37.86 7.54
C GLU A 11 -0.01 37.80 8.80
N GLN A 12 -0.53 37.28 9.91
CA GLN A 12 0.24 37.08 11.15
C GLN A 12 1.22 35.91 11.04
N ALA A 13 0.87 34.87 10.27
CA ALA A 13 1.77 33.75 10.01
C ALA A 13 2.92 34.15 9.09
N GLU A 14 2.66 35.02 8.10
CA GLU A 14 3.68 35.53 7.18
C GLU A 14 4.64 36.51 7.88
N ALA A 15 4.14 37.35 8.77
CA ALA A 15 4.95 38.21 9.61
C ALA A 15 5.85 37.46 10.58
N ALA A 16 5.36 36.36 11.17
CA ALA A 16 6.16 35.48 12.04
C ALA A 16 7.28 34.76 11.28
N LEU A 17 7.00 34.33 10.06
CA LEU A 17 8.01 33.70 9.19
C LEU A 17 9.09 34.70 8.75
N ALA A 18 8.72 35.94 8.42
CA ALA A 18 9.66 37.01 8.07
C ALA A 18 10.58 37.41 9.25
N ALA A 19 10.06 37.41 10.48
CA ALA A 19 10.86 37.67 11.67
C ALA A 19 11.88 36.56 11.94
N LEU A 20 11.51 35.29 11.69
CA LEU A 20 12.41 34.14 11.86
C LEU A 20 13.57 34.15 10.84
N ILE A 21 13.34 34.67 9.62
CA ILE A 21 14.34 34.78 8.57
C ILE A 21 15.30 35.97 8.84
N ALA A 22 14.80 37.03 9.44
CA ALA A 22 15.62 38.20 9.78
C ALA A 22 16.63 37.97 10.91
N GLU A 23 16.38 36.98 11.81
CA GLU A 23 17.32 36.58 12.86
C GLU A 23 18.50 35.73 12.37
N ALA A 24 18.48 35.28 11.11
CA ALA A 24 19.47 34.35 10.55
C ALA A 24 20.60 35.02 9.74
N GLU A 25 20.61 36.35 9.58
CA GLU A 25 21.70 37.04 8.88
C GLU A 25 22.81 37.42 9.85
N PRO A 26 24.11 37.06 9.59
CA PRO A 26 25.20 37.43 10.45
C PRO A 26 25.64 38.89 10.14
N GLU A 27 25.63 39.74 11.15
CA GLU A 27 26.16 41.10 11.09
C GLU A 27 27.65 41.08 10.72
N THR A 28 27.99 41.64 9.59
CA THR A 28 29.39 41.93 9.19
C THR A 28 29.87 43.26 9.78
N GLU A 29 30.42 43.22 10.98
CA GLU A 29 31.23 44.35 11.50
C GLU A 29 32.68 44.23 11.03
N THR A 30 33.10 45.18 10.21
CA THR A 30 34.51 45.41 9.86
C THR A 30 35.22 46.15 11.00
N LYS A 31 36.21 45.52 11.66
CA LYS A 31 37.18 46.16 12.56
C LYS A 31 38.62 45.83 12.15
N PRO A 32 39.58 46.70 12.48
CA PRO A 32 40.90 46.79 11.81
C PRO A 32 41.89 45.70 12.23
N VAL A 33 42.73 45.34 11.28
CA VAL A 33 43.81 44.36 11.35
C VAL A 33 44.76 44.64 12.54
N LYS A 34 44.82 43.74 13.52
CA LYS A 34 45.92 43.61 14.47
C LYS A 34 46.54 42.22 14.37
N LYS A 35 47.90 42.25 14.41
CA LYS A 35 48.83 41.12 14.24
C LYS A 35 48.43 39.83 14.91
N ALA A 36 48.66 38.73 14.22
CA ALA A 36 48.37 37.36 14.62
C ALA A 36 49.04 36.93 15.93
N PRO A 37 48.34 36.30 16.83
CA PRO A 37 48.91 35.41 17.84
C PRO A 37 48.87 33.96 17.35
N ALA A 38 49.83 33.18 17.84
CA ALA A 38 50.12 31.80 17.51
C ALA A 38 48.89 30.90 17.44
N LYS A 39 48.85 29.96 16.46
CA LYS A 39 47.89 28.88 16.33
C LYS A 39 47.71 28.12 17.66
N LYS A 40 46.60 28.37 18.36
CA LYS A 40 46.09 27.40 19.36
C LYS A 40 45.66 26.15 18.60
N ALA A 41 46.22 25.01 18.97
CA ALA A 41 45.77 23.71 18.50
C ALA A 41 44.26 23.60 18.69
N ALA A 42 43.54 23.28 17.61
CA ALA A 42 42.11 23.07 17.67
C ALA A 42 41.82 21.89 18.65
N ALA A 43 40.91 22.10 19.56
CA ALA A 43 40.43 21.02 20.42
C ALA A 43 39.97 19.82 19.57
N PRO A 44 40.28 18.58 19.96
CA PRO A 44 39.86 17.40 19.20
C PRO A 44 38.32 17.42 19.07
N LYS A 45 37.82 17.30 17.84
CA LYS A 45 36.38 17.12 17.61
C LYS A 45 35.93 15.91 18.39
N PRO A 46 34.81 15.99 19.10
CA PRO A 46 34.28 14.81 19.80
C PRO A 46 34.16 13.63 18.81
N ALA A 47 34.65 12.47 19.22
CA ALA A 47 34.53 11.27 18.43
C ALA A 47 33.05 11.00 18.14
N LEU A 48 32.69 10.90 16.86
CA LEU A 48 31.31 10.56 16.47
C LEU A 48 31.03 9.14 16.92
N PHE A 49 29.86 8.94 17.51
CA PHE A 49 29.41 7.60 17.90
C PHE A 49 29.15 6.78 16.63
N ASP A 50 29.74 5.59 16.56
CA ASP A 50 29.55 4.68 15.42
C ASP A 50 28.24 3.91 15.56
N LEU A 51 27.22 4.30 14.79
CA LEU A 51 25.90 3.64 14.80
C LEU A 51 25.97 2.19 14.30
N SER A 52 27.04 1.79 13.60
CA SER A 52 27.19 0.40 13.13
C SER A 52 27.38 -0.60 14.29
N THR A 53 27.72 -0.09 15.49
CA THR A 53 27.81 -0.91 16.70
C THR A 53 26.45 -1.33 17.24
N ILE A 54 25.37 -0.65 16.86
CA ILE A 54 24.00 -0.96 17.29
C ILE A 54 23.29 -1.81 16.25
N CYS A 55 23.38 -1.43 14.97
CA CYS A 55 22.75 -2.13 13.87
C CYS A 55 23.52 -1.93 12.56
N ALA A 56 23.32 -2.85 11.61
CA ALA A 56 23.93 -2.73 10.29
C ALA A 56 23.41 -1.49 9.56
N ILE A 57 24.34 -0.64 9.09
CA ILE A 57 24.02 0.49 8.21
C ILE A 57 24.03 -0.02 6.79
N THR A 58 22.88 0.03 6.11
CA THR A 58 22.74 -0.39 4.72
C THR A 58 22.39 0.81 3.84
N LYS A 59 22.70 0.72 2.56
CA LYS A 59 22.20 1.68 1.57
C LYS A 59 20.81 1.27 1.09
N PRO A 60 20.00 2.21 0.51
CA PRO A 60 18.76 1.86 -0.14
C PRO A 60 18.99 0.71 -1.11
N ARG A 61 18.20 -0.34 -1.00
CA ARG A 61 18.25 -1.46 -1.94
C ARG A 61 17.44 -1.09 -3.18
N LYS A 62 17.88 -1.55 -4.35
CA LYS A 62 17.02 -1.60 -5.52
C LYS A 62 15.78 -2.41 -5.11
N ALA A 63 14.58 -1.95 -5.44
CA ALA A 63 13.36 -2.69 -5.11
C ALA A 63 13.50 -4.14 -5.61
N ASP A 64 13.16 -5.10 -4.75
CA ASP A 64 13.02 -6.48 -5.19
C ASP A 64 11.98 -6.49 -6.32
N THR A 65 12.09 -7.41 -7.26
CA THR A 65 11.17 -7.51 -8.41
C THR A 65 9.76 -7.95 -7.99
N THR A 66 9.55 -8.25 -6.73
CA THR A 66 8.24 -8.61 -6.16
C THR A 66 7.46 -7.38 -5.69
N PHE A 67 6.14 -7.45 -5.78
CA PHE A 67 5.22 -6.39 -5.36
C PHE A 67 4.05 -6.94 -4.55
N SER A 68 3.40 -6.07 -3.79
CA SER A 68 2.12 -6.32 -3.14
C SER A 68 1.07 -5.31 -3.62
N LEU A 69 -0.02 -5.83 -4.19
CA LEU A 69 -1.13 -5.06 -4.74
C LEU A 69 -2.39 -5.26 -3.89
N LEU A 70 -3.01 -4.17 -3.43
CA LEU A 70 -4.37 -4.17 -2.90
C LEU A 70 -5.32 -3.70 -4.00
N LEU A 71 -6.04 -4.66 -4.60
CA LEU A 71 -6.98 -4.44 -5.70
C LEU A 71 -8.40 -4.32 -5.16
N ALA A 72 -8.91 -3.09 -5.11
CA ALA A 72 -10.27 -2.79 -4.66
C ALA A 72 -11.23 -2.60 -5.84
N GLY A 73 -12.52 -2.79 -5.62
CA GLY A 73 -13.56 -2.50 -6.62
C GLY A 73 -14.91 -3.09 -6.24
N LEU A 74 -15.96 -2.64 -6.91
CA LEU A 74 -17.31 -3.16 -6.70
C LEU A 74 -17.38 -4.67 -7.00
N PRO A 75 -18.35 -5.38 -6.41
CA PRO A 75 -18.65 -6.76 -6.82
C PRO A 75 -18.85 -6.85 -8.34
N LYS A 76 -18.34 -7.93 -8.94
CA LYS A 76 -18.44 -8.19 -10.40
C LYS A 76 -17.74 -7.17 -11.33
N SER A 77 -16.84 -6.33 -10.80
CA SER A 77 -16.03 -5.44 -11.65
C SER A 77 -14.94 -6.18 -12.46
N GLY A 78 -14.64 -7.43 -12.12
CA GLY A 78 -13.65 -8.26 -12.81
C GLY A 78 -12.29 -8.30 -12.13
N LYS A 79 -12.22 -8.05 -10.82
CA LYS A 79 -10.97 -8.09 -10.03
C LYS A 79 -10.26 -9.45 -10.11
N THR A 80 -11.01 -10.52 -9.89
CA THR A 80 -10.50 -11.90 -9.99
C THR A 80 -9.96 -12.21 -11.39
N LEU A 81 -10.67 -11.78 -12.44
CA LEU A 81 -10.19 -11.93 -13.82
C LEU A 81 -8.91 -11.15 -14.07
N LEU A 82 -8.83 -9.89 -13.64
CA LEU A 82 -7.61 -9.08 -13.75
C LEU A 82 -6.45 -9.76 -13.02
N ALA A 83 -6.65 -10.17 -11.76
CA ALA A 83 -5.61 -10.86 -11.01
C ALA A 83 -5.19 -12.18 -11.68
N GLY A 84 -6.14 -12.93 -12.24
CA GLY A 84 -5.89 -14.18 -12.97
C GLY A 84 -4.97 -14.00 -14.19
N THR A 85 -4.96 -12.82 -14.85
CA THR A 85 -4.02 -12.54 -15.96
C THR A 85 -2.55 -12.58 -15.53
N ALA A 86 -2.25 -12.64 -14.23
CA ALA A 86 -0.89 -12.89 -13.75
C ALA A 86 -0.34 -14.23 -14.25
N ASN A 87 -1.21 -15.21 -14.51
CA ASN A 87 -0.84 -16.52 -15.05
C ASN A 87 -0.29 -16.46 -16.50
N GLU A 88 -0.51 -15.36 -17.21
CA GLU A 88 0.02 -15.11 -18.55
C GLU A 88 1.45 -14.56 -18.53
N VAL A 89 1.97 -14.22 -17.35
CA VAL A 89 3.29 -13.59 -17.20
C VAL A 89 4.25 -14.59 -16.58
N GLU A 90 5.19 -15.13 -17.34
CA GLU A 90 6.17 -16.12 -16.88
C GLU A 90 6.91 -15.68 -15.62
N ALA A 91 7.29 -14.42 -15.53
CA ALA A 91 8.01 -13.85 -14.39
C ALA A 91 7.15 -13.75 -13.10
N LEU A 92 5.83 -13.88 -13.20
CA LEU A 92 4.91 -13.89 -12.06
C LEU A 92 4.50 -15.32 -11.64
N GLY A 93 4.74 -16.33 -12.50
CA GLY A 93 4.31 -17.70 -12.26
C GLY A 93 5.28 -18.54 -11.42
N PRO A 94 4.84 -19.72 -10.96
CA PRO A 94 3.44 -20.19 -10.93
C PRO A 94 2.53 -19.36 -10.03
N VAL A 95 1.28 -19.23 -10.43
CA VAL A 95 0.26 -18.45 -9.69
C VAL A 95 -0.66 -19.38 -8.92
N VAL A 96 -0.96 -19.05 -7.67
CA VAL A 96 -1.96 -19.76 -6.85
C VAL A 96 -3.06 -18.79 -6.40
N LEU A 97 -4.31 -19.24 -6.49
CA LEU A 97 -5.46 -18.55 -5.93
C LEU A 97 -5.83 -19.12 -4.58
N LEU A 98 -5.77 -18.29 -3.53
CA LEU A 98 -6.41 -18.58 -2.24
C LEU A 98 -7.84 -18.06 -2.32
N ALA A 99 -8.76 -18.94 -2.67
CA ALA A 99 -10.19 -18.64 -2.87
C ALA A 99 -10.93 -18.76 -1.55
N LEU A 100 -11.41 -17.63 -1.06
CA LEU A 100 -12.20 -17.51 0.17
C LEU A 100 -13.66 -17.18 -0.13
N GLU A 101 -13.95 -16.81 -1.38
CA GLU A 101 -15.29 -16.62 -1.94
C GLU A 101 -15.59 -17.64 -3.03
N ASP A 102 -16.86 -17.93 -3.25
CA ASP A 102 -17.34 -18.71 -4.39
C ASP A 102 -17.18 -17.93 -5.70
N GLY A 103 -15.98 -17.83 -6.21
CA GLY A 103 -15.67 -17.03 -7.40
C GLY A 103 -14.61 -17.64 -8.32
N SER A 104 -13.92 -18.69 -7.89
CA SER A 104 -12.82 -19.34 -8.61
C SER A 104 -13.22 -19.86 -10.00
N SER A 105 -14.49 -20.28 -10.16
CA SER A 105 -15.04 -20.80 -11.44
C SER A 105 -14.93 -19.82 -12.61
N VAL A 106 -14.84 -18.52 -12.37
CA VAL A 106 -14.66 -17.50 -13.43
C VAL A 106 -13.30 -17.65 -14.14
N LEU A 107 -12.29 -18.20 -13.48
CA LEU A 107 -10.97 -18.44 -14.03
C LEU A 107 -10.84 -19.76 -14.78
N ALA A 108 -11.72 -20.73 -14.52
CA ALA A 108 -11.63 -22.08 -15.08
C ALA A 108 -11.69 -22.12 -16.62
N ARG A 109 -12.33 -21.11 -17.25
CA ARG A 109 -12.39 -21.02 -18.70
C ARG A 109 -11.05 -20.64 -19.32
N ASP A 110 -10.38 -19.65 -18.73
CA ASP A 110 -9.19 -19.02 -19.32
C ASP A 110 -7.90 -19.58 -18.70
N TYR A 111 -7.97 -20.11 -17.47
CA TYR A 111 -6.83 -20.66 -16.71
C TYR A 111 -7.20 -21.99 -16.04
N PRO A 112 -7.53 -23.05 -16.80
CA PRO A 112 -8.00 -24.33 -16.25
C PRO A 112 -6.93 -25.06 -15.42
N ASP A 113 -5.66 -24.76 -15.61
CA ASP A 113 -4.53 -25.38 -14.93
C ASP A 113 -3.98 -24.54 -13.75
N MET A 114 -4.66 -23.42 -13.40
CA MET A 114 -4.27 -22.61 -12.25
C MET A 114 -4.60 -23.33 -10.95
N ASP A 115 -3.65 -23.40 -10.04
CA ASP A 115 -3.89 -23.97 -8.72
C ASP A 115 -4.80 -23.08 -7.87
N VAL A 116 -5.84 -23.71 -7.30
CA VAL A 116 -6.81 -23.06 -6.41
C VAL A 116 -6.80 -23.76 -5.08
N ILE A 117 -6.66 -23.00 -4.00
CA ILE A 117 -6.73 -23.48 -2.62
C ILE A 117 -7.97 -22.86 -1.99
N GLU A 118 -8.88 -23.71 -1.50
CA GLU A 118 -10.16 -23.34 -0.88
C GLU A 118 -10.16 -23.75 0.60
N PRO A 119 -9.66 -22.92 1.52
CA PRO A 119 -9.65 -23.24 2.93
C PRO A 119 -11.06 -23.18 3.51
N GLU A 120 -11.45 -24.18 4.27
CA GLU A 120 -12.76 -24.26 4.91
C GLU A 120 -12.91 -23.32 6.12
N ASN A 121 -11.80 -22.90 6.71
CA ASN A 121 -11.80 -22.08 7.92
C ASN A 121 -10.50 -21.29 8.09
N TRP A 122 -10.50 -20.40 9.09
CA TRP A 122 -9.33 -19.57 9.41
C TRP A 122 -8.05 -20.37 9.69
N VAL A 123 -8.13 -21.52 10.36
CA VAL A 123 -6.94 -22.30 10.73
C VAL A 123 -6.24 -22.86 9.47
N GLN A 124 -7.02 -23.38 8.52
CA GLN A 124 -6.48 -23.82 7.23
C GLN A 124 -5.92 -22.65 6.43
N ALA A 125 -6.66 -21.53 6.35
CA ALA A 125 -6.19 -20.33 5.65
C ALA A 125 -4.87 -19.80 6.23
N ALA A 126 -4.76 -19.72 7.55
CA ALA A 126 -3.55 -19.29 8.24
C ALA A 126 -2.36 -20.21 7.93
N GLY A 127 -2.54 -21.54 7.98
CA GLY A 127 -1.49 -22.50 7.65
C GLY A 127 -1.01 -22.39 6.20
N VAL A 128 -1.91 -22.18 5.24
CA VAL A 128 -1.56 -21.93 3.82
C VAL A 128 -0.77 -20.62 3.68
N ILE A 129 -1.21 -19.55 4.34
CA ILE A 129 -0.54 -18.24 4.30
C ILE A 129 0.86 -18.34 4.90
N GLU A 130 1.03 -19.03 6.03
CA GLU A 130 2.34 -19.26 6.64
C GLU A 130 3.28 -20.03 5.70
N ALA A 131 2.80 -21.12 5.08
CA ALA A 131 3.58 -21.90 4.12
C ALA A 131 4.01 -21.09 2.89
N LEU A 132 3.11 -20.25 2.35
CA LEU A 132 3.42 -19.33 1.24
C LEU A 132 4.45 -18.28 1.65
N ALA A 133 4.34 -17.74 2.86
CA ALA A 133 5.25 -16.72 3.37
C ALA A 133 6.67 -17.26 3.64
N GLU A 134 6.81 -18.54 3.98
CA GLU A 134 8.10 -19.22 4.13
C GLU A 134 8.84 -19.39 2.79
N GLY A 135 8.13 -19.28 1.65
CA GLY A 135 8.73 -19.24 0.32
C GLY A 135 9.18 -20.59 -0.25
N ASN A 136 8.76 -21.72 0.36
CA ASN A 136 9.16 -23.08 -0.07
C ASN A 136 8.09 -23.80 -0.91
N THR A 137 7.06 -23.08 -1.36
CA THR A 137 5.90 -23.68 -2.07
C THR A 137 6.09 -23.77 -3.58
N GLY A 138 7.07 -23.04 -4.13
CA GLY A 138 7.32 -22.97 -5.57
C GLY A 138 6.44 -21.96 -6.33
N TYR A 139 5.49 -21.30 -5.66
CA TYR A 139 4.67 -20.25 -6.27
C TYR A 139 5.42 -18.92 -6.34
N GLY A 140 5.29 -18.22 -7.47
CA GLY A 140 5.81 -16.87 -7.68
C GLY A 140 4.81 -15.76 -7.34
N THR A 141 3.51 -16.09 -7.38
CA THR A 141 2.43 -15.14 -7.06
C THR A 141 1.29 -15.83 -6.30
N VAL A 142 0.76 -15.17 -5.28
CA VAL A 142 -0.47 -15.55 -4.58
C VAL A 142 -1.54 -14.47 -4.78
N ILE A 143 -2.76 -14.92 -5.12
CA ILE A 143 -3.96 -14.09 -5.17
C ILE A 143 -4.80 -14.46 -3.95
N VAL A 144 -5.13 -13.50 -3.09
CA VAL A 144 -6.03 -13.68 -1.93
C VAL A 144 -7.39 -13.08 -2.27
N ASP A 145 -8.39 -13.91 -2.52
CA ASP A 145 -9.71 -13.49 -2.98
C ASP A 145 -10.84 -14.00 -2.05
N THR A 146 -11.32 -13.18 -1.12
CA THR A 146 -10.95 -11.79 -0.86
C THR A 146 -10.37 -11.62 0.55
N LEU A 147 -9.69 -10.49 0.78
CA LEU A 147 -9.20 -10.16 2.12
C LEU A 147 -10.34 -9.91 3.12
N GLY A 148 -11.51 -9.46 2.64
CA GLY A 148 -12.71 -9.31 3.44
C GLY A 148 -13.25 -10.65 3.96
N GLU A 149 -13.33 -11.66 3.09
CA GLU A 149 -13.76 -13.01 3.50
C GLU A 149 -12.74 -13.69 4.42
N LEU A 150 -11.44 -13.44 4.23
CA LEU A 150 -10.45 -13.88 5.19
C LEU A 150 -10.74 -13.35 6.60
N GLN A 151 -11.19 -12.10 6.71
CA GLN A 151 -11.59 -11.51 7.99
C GLN A 151 -12.90 -12.14 8.54
N GLU A 152 -13.84 -12.51 7.66
CA GLU A 152 -15.05 -13.25 8.10
C GLU A 152 -14.67 -14.65 8.62
N HIS A 153 -13.72 -15.37 8.00
CA HIS A 153 -13.19 -16.62 8.54
C HIS A 153 -12.54 -16.42 9.93
N MET A 154 -11.78 -15.33 10.13
CA MET A 154 -11.24 -14.99 11.45
C MET A 154 -12.35 -14.75 12.48
N LYS A 155 -13.40 -14.02 12.07
CA LYS A 155 -14.56 -13.72 12.90
C LYS A 155 -15.32 -15.00 13.26
N ALA A 156 -15.61 -15.87 12.30
CA ALA A 156 -16.24 -17.16 12.53
C ALA A 156 -15.45 -18.00 13.55
N HIS A 157 -14.14 -18.06 13.39
CA HIS A 157 -13.27 -18.77 14.33
C HIS A 157 -13.32 -18.18 15.75
N ILE A 158 -13.30 -16.85 15.91
CA ILE A 158 -13.36 -16.17 17.21
C ILE A 158 -14.72 -16.39 17.87
N THR A 159 -15.80 -16.37 17.08
CA THR A 159 -17.16 -16.54 17.58
C THR A 159 -17.61 -17.99 17.66
N GLU A 160 -16.73 -18.96 17.38
CA GLU A 160 -17.08 -20.38 17.32
C GLU A 160 -18.33 -20.61 16.41
N ASP A 161 -18.21 -20.12 15.17
CA ASP A 161 -19.28 -20.16 14.15
C ASP A 161 -20.61 -19.52 14.62
N GLY A 162 -20.50 -18.43 15.37
CA GLY A 162 -21.66 -17.68 15.87
C GLY A 162 -22.21 -18.17 17.21
N ALA A 163 -21.57 -19.17 17.84
CA ALA A 163 -21.94 -19.62 19.18
C ALA A 163 -21.61 -18.58 20.27
N LYS A 164 -20.72 -17.65 19.99
CA LYS A 164 -20.33 -16.55 20.87
C LYS A 164 -20.55 -15.21 20.20
N GLU A 165 -20.96 -14.21 21.00
CA GLU A 165 -21.06 -12.84 20.51
C GLU A 165 -19.67 -12.19 20.37
N MET A 166 -19.51 -11.34 19.37
CA MET A 166 -18.32 -10.51 19.18
C MET A 166 -18.16 -9.47 20.29
N ARG A 167 -17.03 -9.44 20.95
CA ARG A 167 -16.67 -8.44 21.94
C ARG A 167 -15.82 -7.34 21.30
N ILE A 168 -15.73 -6.17 21.92
CA ILE A 168 -14.95 -5.03 21.42
C ILE A 168 -13.47 -5.40 21.16
N GLN A 169 -12.87 -6.21 22.07
CA GLN A 169 -11.48 -6.66 21.93
C GLN A 169 -11.26 -7.61 20.75
N ASP A 170 -12.28 -8.37 20.35
CA ASP A 170 -12.18 -9.33 19.25
C ASP A 170 -11.98 -8.63 17.90
N TRP A 171 -12.50 -7.40 17.75
CA TRP A 171 -12.20 -6.55 16.60
C TRP A 171 -10.72 -6.14 16.52
N GLY A 172 -10.07 -5.95 17.67
CA GLY A 172 -8.62 -5.74 17.75
C GLY A 172 -7.85 -6.97 17.25
N THR A 173 -8.29 -8.17 17.64
CA THR A 173 -7.68 -9.43 17.20
C THR A 173 -7.81 -9.62 15.69
N ILE A 174 -8.99 -9.36 15.10
CA ILE A 174 -9.19 -9.43 13.63
C ILE A 174 -8.25 -8.44 12.94
N LYS A 175 -8.19 -7.19 13.40
CA LYS A 175 -7.30 -6.17 12.85
C LYS A 175 -5.83 -6.64 12.90
N ASP A 176 -5.37 -7.11 14.05
CA ASP A 176 -3.97 -7.49 14.25
C ASP A 176 -3.60 -8.72 13.40
N ASN A 177 -4.48 -9.72 13.31
CA ASN A 177 -4.30 -10.88 12.42
C ASN A 177 -4.27 -10.45 10.95
N THR A 178 -5.18 -9.59 10.51
CA THR A 178 -5.19 -9.08 9.13
C THR A 178 -3.89 -8.35 8.79
N VAL A 179 -3.45 -7.45 9.68
CA VAL A 179 -2.19 -6.72 9.52
C VAL A 179 -0.99 -7.66 9.48
N ASN A 180 -0.99 -8.70 10.33
CA ASN A 180 0.09 -9.69 10.35
C ASN A 180 0.13 -10.52 9.07
N VAL A 181 -1.01 -10.98 8.55
CA VAL A 181 -1.11 -11.67 7.26
C VAL A 181 -0.55 -10.82 6.13
N VAL A 182 -0.99 -9.57 6.02
CA VAL A 182 -0.53 -8.67 4.96
C VAL A 182 0.97 -8.40 5.10
N LYS A 183 1.49 -8.17 6.31
CA LYS A 183 2.93 -7.99 6.54
C LYS A 183 3.74 -9.23 6.21
N MET A 184 3.22 -10.41 6.55
CA MET A 184 3.89 -11.68 6.35
C MET A 184 4.06 -11.96 4.85
N LEU A 185 2.98 -11.87 4.09
CA LEU A 185 3.00 -12.05 2.63
C LEU A 185 3.77 -10.94 1.91
N HIS A 186 3.62 -9.67 2.33
CA HIS A 186 4.40 -8.55 1.75
C HIS A 186 5.92 -8.72 1.94
N ARG A 187 6.36 -9.37 3.01
CA ARG A 187 7.79 -9.64 3.28
C ARG A 187 8.29 -10.92 2.61
N ALA A 188 7.40 -11.77 2.17
CA ALA A 188 7.73 -12.97 1.42
C ALA A 188 8.35 -12.58 0.07
N LYS A 189 9.17 -13.46 -0.49
CA LYS A 189 9.78 -13.25 -1.81
C LYS A 189 8.87 -13.72 -2.94
N ILE A 190 7.58 -13.40 -2.84
CA ILE A 190 6.54 -13.72 -3.82
C ILE A 190 5.72 -12.46 -4.11
N ASN A 191 5.10 -12.40 -5.28
CA ASN A 191 4.13 -11.35 -5.58
C ASN A 191 2.82 -11.64 -4.88
N VAL A 192 2.15 -10.61 -4.39
CA VAL A 192 0.88 -10.77 -3.69
C VAL A 192 -0.18 -9.83 -4.24
N ILE A 193 -1.33 -10.39 -4.60
CA ILE A 193 -2.50 -9.64 -5.02
C ILE A 193 -3.62 -9.86 -4.00
N PHE A 194 -3.86 -8.89 -3.14
CA PHE A 194 -4.99 -8.87 -2.22
C PHE A 194 -6.20 -8.27 -2.94
N ILE A 195 -7.25 -9.05 -3.11
CA ILE A 195 -8.52 -8.56 -3.65
C ILE A 195 -9.42 -8.15 -2.48
N THR A 196 -10.13 -7.03 -2.65
CA THR A 196 -11.13 -6.58 -1.69
C THR A 196 -12.30 -5.90 -2.41
N HIS A 197 -13.45 -5.84 -1.77
CA HIS A 197 -14.53 -4.97 -2.21
C HIS A 197 -14.18 -3.51 -1.93
N SER A 198 -14.96 -2.60 -2.46
CA SER A 198 -14.87 -1.16 -2.17
C SER A 198 -16.13 -0.68 -1.49
N GLU A 199 -15.98 0.34 -0.67
CA GLU A 199 -17.08 1.08 -0.08
C GLU A 199 -16.96 2.58 -0.42
N GLU A 200 -18.11 3.27 -0.47
CA GLU A 200 -18.15 4.70 -0.58
C GLU A 200 -18.50 5.28 0.79
N ILE A 201 -17.62 6.13 1.31
CA ILE A 201 -17.84 6.85 2.57
C ILE A 201 -18.08 8.32 2.26
N LYS A 202 -19.20 8.83 2.75
CA LYS A 202 -19.52 10.25 2.68
C LYS A 202 -19.10 10.94 3.97
N ASP A 203 -18.27 11.96 3.84
CA ASP A 203 -17.94 12.85 4.96
C ASP A 203 -19.17 13.72 5.27
N GLU A 204 -19.74 13.57 6.46
CA GLU A 204 -20.95 14.28 6.87
C GLU A 204 -20.74 15.80 6.98
N ASN A 205 -19.52 16.25 7.25
CA ASN A 205 -19.22 17.67 7.43
C ASN A 205 -18.99 18.39 6.09
N THR A 206 -18.29 17.72 5.17
CA THR A 206 -17.92 18.32 3.87
C THR A 206 -18.84 17.88 2.73
N GLY A 207 -19.61 16.81 2.92
CA GLY A 207 -20.43 16.19 1.88
C GLY A 207 -19.63 15.47 0.78
N VAL A 208 -18.31 15.40 0.91
CA VAL A 208 -17.43 14.74 -0.06
C VAL A 208 -17.49 13.23 0.12
N SER A 209 -17.79 12.52 -0.97
CA SER A 209 -17.70 11.05 -1.02
C SER A 209 -16.29 10.60 -1.36
N ARG A 210 -15.83 9.55 -0.68
CA ARG A 210 -14.56 8.87 -0.96
C ARG A 210 -14.78 7.39 -1.15
N ILE A 211 -14.13 6.83 -2.16
CA ILE A 211 -14.10 5.39 -2.43
C ILE A 211 -12.81 4.83 -1.84
N GLN A 212 -12.96 3.76 -1.07
CA GLN A 212 -11.84 3.09 -0.40
C GLN A 212 -12.04 1.57 -0.36
N PRO A 213 -10.98 0.79 -0.14
CA PRO A 213 -11.10 -0.65 0.11
C PRO A 213 -12.02 -0.93 1.30
N TYR A 214 -12.88 -1.93 1.19
CA TYR A 214 -13.68 -2.41 2.30
C TYR A 214 -12.92 -3.46 3.09
N LEU A 215 -12.71 -3.22 4.37
CA LEU A 215 -12.12 -4.14 5.33
C LEU A 215 -12.90 -4.10 6.63
N LEU A 216 -13.11 -5.27 7.26
CA LEU A 216 -13.77 -5.34 8.56
C LEU A 216 -12.97 -4.58 9.62
N GLY A 217 -13.67 -3.69 10.30
CA GLY A 217 -13.10 -2.85 11.35
C GLY A 217 -12.26 -1.69 10.81
N LYS A 218 -12.57 -0.48 11.28
CA LYS A 218 -11.88 0.77 10.86
C LYS A 218 -10.36 0.73 11.02
N GLY A 219 -9.86 -0.06 11.99
CA GLY A 219 -8.42 -0.20 12.23
C GLY A 219 -7.67 -0.92 11.10
N SER A 220 -8.28 -1.92 10.46
CA SER A 220 -7.67 -2.66 9.35
C SER A 220 -7.43 -1.74 8.15
N LEU A 221 -8.44 -0.92 7.80
CA LEU A 221 -8.32 0.05 6.73
C LEU A 221 -7.25 1.12 7.01
N GLY A 222 -7.05 1.48 8.28
CA GLY A 222 -5.99 2.43 8.67
C GLY A 222 -4.57 1.89 8.52
N GLU A 223 -4.36 0.58 8.52
CA GLU A 223 -3.03 -0.04 8.55
C GLU A 223 -2.67 -0.77 7.24
N VAL A 224 -3.58 -1.56 6.66
CA VAL A 224 -3.30 -2.38 5.47
C VAL A 224 -2.78 -1.55 4.28
N PRO A 225 -3.39 -0.40 3.91
CA PRO A 225 -2.92 0.43 2.81
C PRO A 225 -1.50 0.98 2.99
N LYS A 226 -1.01 1.09 4.22
CA LYS A 226 0.36 1.58 4.50
C LYS A 226 1.43 0.52 4.21
N ILE A 227 1.06 -0.76 4.21
CA ILE A 227 1.99 -1.88 4.08
C ILE A 227 2.21 -2.23 2.62
N VAL A 228 1.13 -2.35 1.84
CA VAL A 228 1.18 -2.73 0.43
C VAL A 228 1.91 -1.68 -0.42
N ASP A 229 2.47 -2.11 -1.55
CA ASP A 229 3.21 -1.23 -2.45
C ASP A 229 2.28 -0.48 -3.38
N ILE A 230 1.18 -1.12 -3.79
CA ILE A 230 0.23 -0.57 -4.76
C ILE A 230 -1.18 -0.71 -4.20
N ILE A 231 -1.95 0.36 -4.27
CA ILE A 231 -3.39 0.38 -4.02
C ILE A 231 -4.06 0.79 -5.32
N ALA A 232 -4.93 -0.05 -5.86
CA ALA A 232 -5.61 0.20 -7.11
C ALA A 232 -7.11 -0.03 -7.00
N TYR A 233 -7.89 0.75 -7.74
CA TYR A 233 -9.34 0.65 -7.80
C TYR A 233 -9.79 0.29 -9.22
N LEU A 234 -10.47 -0.86 -9.36
CA LEU A 234 -11.00 -1.33 -10.62
C LEU A 234 -12.47 -0.91 -10.80
N ALA A 235 -12.70 -0.03 -11.75
CA ALA A 235 -14.03 0.42 -12.16
C ALA A 235 -14.43 -0.20 -13.50
N VAL A 236 -15.75 -0.32 -13.69
CA VAL A 236 -16.34 -0.63 -15.01
C VAL A 236 -16.95 0.66 -15.54
N SER A 237 -16.62 1.02 -16.75
CA SER A 237 -17.10 2.20 -17.45
C SER A 237 -17.74 1.82 -18.79
N GLN A 238 -18.50 2.74 -19.38
CA GLN A 238 -19.14 2.54 -20.66
C GLN A 238 -18.89 3.75 -21.55
N ASP A 239 -18.45 3.50 -22.77
CA ASP A 239 -18.35 4.54 -23.77
C ASP A 239 -19.75 5.10 -24.10
N LYS A 240 -19.88 6.42 -24.05
CA LYS A 240 -21.18 7.10 -24.23
C LYS A 240 -21.73 6.96 -25.64
N LYS A 241 -20.86 6.80 -26.65
CA LYS A 241 -21.23 6.74 -28.07
C LYS A 241 -21.43 5.31 -28.54
N THR A 242 -20.42 4.43 -28.30
CA THR A 242 -20.44 3.05 -28.77
C THR A 242 -21.22 2.11 -27.85
N LYS A 243 -21.45 2.54 -26.58
CA LYS A 243 -22.04 1.71 -25.51
C LYS A 243 -21.18 0.50 -25.13
N GLU A 244 -19.97 0.42 -25.62
CA GLU A 244 -19.02 -0.61 -25.23
C GLU A 244 -18.59 -0.43 -23.78
N THR A 245 -18.50 -1.55 -23.07
CA THR A 245 -18.05 -1.58 -21.68
C THR A 245 -16.56 -1.83 -21.63
N PHE A 246 -15.85 -1.03 -20.87
CA PHE A 246 -14.43 -1.18 -20.64
C PHE A 246 -14.10 -1.07 -19.14
N ARG A 247 -12.95 -1.57 -18.75
CA ARG A 247 -12.46 -1.46 -17.36
C ARG A 247 -11.42 -0.36 -17.27
N VAL A 248 -11.41 0.30 -16.13
CA VAL A 248 -10.42 1.33 -15.78
C VAL A 248 -9.82 0.97 -14.44
N LEU A 249 -8.52 0.79 -14.40
CA LEU A 249 -7.76 0.64 -13.17
C LEU A 249 -7.19 2.00 -12.77
N GLN A 250 -7.66 2.53 -11.67
CA GLN A 250 -7.14 3.75 -11.06
C GLN A 250 -5.98 3.38 -10.13
N THR A 251 -4.80 3.90 -10.41
CA THR A 251 -3.55 3.70 -9.65
C THR A 251 -3.02 4.99 -9.05
N GLY A 252 -3.44 6.14 -9.60
CA GLY A 252 -3.10 7.46 -9.09
C GLY A 252 -4.12 7.99 -8.08
N GLN A 253 -3.65 8.79 -7.13
CA GLN A 253 -4.47 9.42 -6.09
C GLN A 253 -5.19 10.67 -6.62
N ASP A 254 -6.49 10.79 -6.40
CA ASP A 254 -7.29 11.96 -6.83
C ASP A 254 -8.11 12.63 -5.71
N GLY A 255 -7.92 12.21 -4.46
CA GLY A 255 -8.68 12.71 -3.31
C GLY A 255 -10.08 12.10 -3.14
N LYS A 256 -10.63 11.44 -4.17
CA LYS A 256 -11.93 10.73 -4.11
C LYS A 256 -11.75 9.22 -4.02
N ILE A 257 -10.71 8.69 -4.62
CA ILE A 257 -10.40 7.26 -4.65
C ILE A 257 -9.08 7.04 -3.91
N LEU A 258 -9.09 6.14 -2.93
CA LEU A 258 -7.85 5.71 -2.28
C LEU A 258 -7.09 4.78 -3.23
N ALA A 259 -6.11 5.32 -3.90
CA ALA A 259 -5.20 4.63 -4.80
C ALA A 259 -3.79 5.20 -4.65
N GLY A 260 -2.78 4.48 -5.08
CA GLY A 260 -1.38 4.94 -5.03
C GLY A 260 -0.41 3.85 -5.42
N ASP A 261 0.70 4.25 -6.00
CA ASP A 261 1.84 3.40 -6.36
C ASP A 261 3.09 3.92 -5.65
N ARG A 262 3.69 3.08 -4.79
CA ARG A 262 4.93 3.42 -4.07
C ARG A 262 6.13 3.55 -4.99
N PHE A 263 6.13 2.86 -6.12
CA PHE A 263 7.23 2.87 -7.08
C PHE A 263 7.19 4.09 -8.01
N GLY A 264 6.02 4.74 -8.12
CA GLY A 264 5.80 5.87 -9.02
C GLY A 264 5.95 5.54 -10.49
N LYS A 265 5.67 4.28 -10.87
CA LYS A 265 5.89 3.78 -12.24
C LYS A 265 4.61 3.51 -13.00
N LEU A 266 3.49 3.32 -12.29
CA LEU A 266 2.22 3.06 -12.93
C LEU A 266 1.59 4.34 -13.47
N GLU A 267 1.00 4.25 -14.65
CA GLU A 267 0.15 5.31 -15.18
C GLU A 267 -1.00 5.60 -14.23
N TYR A 268 -1.46 6.86 -14.22
CA TYR A 268 -2.54 7.32 -13.34
C TYR A 268 -3.82 6.49 -13.48
N GLN A 269 -4.15 6.08 -14.72
CA GLN A 269 -5.26 5.19 -15.07
C GLN A 269 -4.84 4.29 -16.21
N ILE A 270 -5.20 3.01 -16.13
CA ILE A 270 -4.95 2.01 -17.15
C ILE A 270 -6.30 1.50 -17.68
N ILE A 271 -6.49 1.56 -18.99
CA ILE A 271 -7.73 1.12 -19.67
C ILE A 271 -7.60 -0.35 -20.04
N ASN A 272 -8.60 -1.17 -19.72
CA ASN A 272 -8.61 -2.62 -19.91
C ASN A 272 -7.31 -3.30 -19.41
N PRO A 273 -6.99 -3.10 -18.11
CA PRO A 273 -5.71 -3.50 -17.54
C PRO A 273 -5.50 -5.01 -17.59
N THR A 274 -4.23 -5.41 -17.70
CA THR A 274 -3.75 -6.78 -17.49
C THR A 274 -2.58 -6.77 -16.53
N MET A 275 -2.30 -7.89 -15.85
CA MET A 275 -1.11 -7.99 -15.01
C MET A 275 0.19 -7.93 -15.81
N ALA A 276 0.17 -8.33 -17.09
CA ALA A 276 1.30 -8.17 -18.01
C ALA A 276 1.67 -6.70 -18.20
N GLU A 277 0.67 -5.83 -18.42
CA GLU A 277 0.87 -4.39 -18.58
C GLU A 277 1.36 -3.74 -17.27
N LEU A 278 0.74 -4.07 -16.13
CA LEU A 278 1.18 -3.57 -14.83
C LEU A 278 2.63 -3.98 -14.55
N PHE A 279 2.96 -5.26 -14.75
CA PHE A 279 4.29 -5.78 -14.50
C PHE A 279 5.35 -5.14 -15.42
N ALA A 280 5.01 -4.93 -16.69
CA ALA A 280 5.88 -4.24 -17.63
C ALA A 280 6.19 -2.80 -17.18
N GLN A 281 5.18 -2.05 -16.70
CA GLN A 281 5.38 -0.71 -16.17
C GLN A 281 6.24 -0.73 -14.89
N LEU A 282 6.00 -1.67 -13.97
CA LEU A 282 6.75 -1.80 -12.72
C LEU A 282 8.22 -2.15 -12.94
N THR A 283 8.52 -2.95 -13.96
CA THR A 283 9.88 -3.42 -14.27
C THR A 283 10.62 -2.55 -15.27
N SER A 284 9.93 -1.59 -15.92
CA SER A 284 10.58 -0.63 -16.83
C SER A 284 11.71 0.10 -16.11
N GLU A 285 12.87 0.20 -16.74
CA GLU A 285 13.91 1.11 -16.28
C GLU A 285 13.37 2.54 -16.37
N SER A 286 13.49 3.30 -15.28
CA SER A 286 13.21 4.74 -15.33
C SER A 286 14.14 5.30 -16.42
N ALA A 287 13.57 5.90 -17.46
CA ALA A 287 14.36 6.75 -18.32
C ALA A 287 14.89 7.87 -17.41
N ASP A 288 16.13 7.74 -16.96
CA ASP A 288 16.87 8.87 -16.40
C ASP A 288 16.80 9.94 -17.49
N THR A 289 15.93 10.91 -17.29
CA THR A 289 16.05 12.18 -18.00
C THR A 289 17.33 12.81 -17.50
N ASP A 290 18.44 12.51 -18.18
CA ASP A 290 19.60 13.36 -18.23
C ASP A 290 19.13 14.72 -18.76
N ALA A 291 18.68 15.57 -17.86
CA ALA A 291 18.55 16.99 -18.09
C ALA A 291 19.84 17.64 -17.59
N ASP A 292 20.95 17.31 -18.26
CA ASP A 292 22.11 18.18 -18.35
C ASP A 292 21.94 19.01 -19.62
N GLU A 293 21.43 20.25 -19.43
CA GLU A 293 21.90 21.44 -20.18
C GLU A 293 21.44 22.71 -19.45
#